data_03d87995f6e239e44ee8af2652785c30
#
_entry.id   03d87995f6e239e44ee8af2652785c30
#
_cell.length_a   1.000
_cell.length_b   1.000
_cell.length_c   1.000
_cell.angle_alpha   90.00
_cell.angle_beta   90.00
_cell.angle_gamma   90.00
#
_symmetry.space_group_name_H-M   'P 1'
#
loop_
_entity.id
_entity.type
_entity.pdbx_description
1 polymer ?
#
loop_
_entity_poly.entity_id
_entity_poly.type
_entity_poly.pdbx_seq_one_letter_code
_entity_poly.pdbx_strand_id
1 'polypeptide(L)' 'MSSPPVRYRCASCGNLTRFDVVTTRRTRAFHHFTTGGELRVEDEEVLAEAVESVTCRWCGPSGVVEVLAAASP' A
#
# COMPACT_ATOMS: atom_id res chain seq x y z
N MET A 1 -7.72 2.50 -14.28
CA MET A 1 -7.42 1.09 -14.05
C MET A 1 -6.34 0.94 -13.01
N SER A 2 -6.57 0.13 -12.01
CA SER A 2 -5.57 -0.11 -10.99
C SER A 2 -4.57 -1.14 -11.47
N SER A 3 -3.29 -0.90 -11.16
CA SER A 3 -2.25 -1.89 -11.40
C SER A 3 -2.43 -3.08 -10.46
N PRO A 4 -2.04 -4.29 -10.87
CA PRO A 4 -2.05 -5.41 -9.94
C PRO A 4 -1.11 -5.13 -8.78
N PRO A 5 -1.44 -5.58 -7.56
CA PRO A 5 -0.60 -5.33 -6.40
C PRO A 5 0.76 -6.03 -6.53
N VAL A 6 1.79 -5.34 -6.09
CA VAL A 6 3.12 -5.92 -5.99
C VAL A 6 3.14 -6.90 -4.82
N ARG A 7 3.80 -8.02 -4.98
CA ARG A 7 3.93 -9.01 -3.93
C ARG A 7 5.35 -9.02 -3.37
N TYR A 8 5.47 -9.50 -2.16
CA TYR A 8 6.75 -9.56 -1.45
C TYR A 8 7.01 -10.96 -0.93
N ARG A 9 8.28 -11.23 -0.69
CA ARG A 9 8.72 -12.46 -0.07
C ARG A 9 9.87 -12.15 0.87
N CYS A 10 9.84 -12.73 2.07
CA CYS A 10 10.98 -12.64 2.97
C CYS A 10 11.92 -13.80 2.68
N ALA A 11 13.13 -13.49 2.20
CA ALA A 11 14.13 -14.51 1.91
C ALA A 11 14.67 -15.15 3.17
N SER A 12 14.56 -14.49 4.31
CA SER A 12 15.07 -15.00 5.58
C SER A 12 14.18 -16.08 6.20
N CYS A 13 12.86 -15.96 6.10
CA CYS A 13 11.94 -16.90 6.73
C CYS A 13 10.91 -17.50 5.79
N GLY A 14 10.86 -17.05 4.54
CA GLY A 14 9.89 -17.55 3.55
C GLY A 14 8.51 -16.96 3.65
N ASN A 15 8.31 -15.94 4.47
CA ASN A 15 7.03 -15.25 4.61
C ASN A 15 6.55 -14.70 3.26
N LEU A 16 5.30 -14.98 2.90
CA LEU A 16 4.71 -14.52 1.65
C LEU A 16 3.48 -13.64 1.85
N THR A 17 3.01 -13.47 3.07
CA THR A 17 1.68 -12.91 3.30
C THR A 17 1.61 -11.76 4.31
N ARG A 18 2.61 -11.58 5.15
CA ARG A 18 2.54 -10.58 6.22
C ARG A 18 3.75 -9.67 6.23
N PHE A 19 3.52 -8.44 5.81
CA PHE A 19 4.56 -7.41 5.72
C PHE A 19 4.03 -6.09 6.25
N ASP A 20 4.90 -5.36 6.93
CA ASP A 20 4.61 -3.97 7.31
C ASP A 20 5.13 -3.07 6.20
N VAL A 21 4.24 -2.33 5.57
CA VAL A 21 4.56 -1.49 4.42
C VAL A 21 4.31 -0.05 4.78
N VAL A 22 5.33 0.78 4.62
CA VAL A 22 5.20 2.22 4.80
C VAL A 22 5.10 2.87 3.43
N THR A 23 4.02 3.58 3.21
CA THR A 23 3.77 4.24 1.93
C THR A 23 3.46 5.71 2.14
N THR A 24 3.82 6.51 1.15
CA THR A 24 3.38 7.89 1.03
C THR A 24 2.38 7.97 -0.10
N ARG A 25 1.22 8.58 0.17
CA ARG A 25 0.14 8.65 -0.80
C ARG A 25 -0.44 10.04 -0.81
N ARG A 26 -0.55 10.60 -2.01
CA ARG A 26 -1.14 11.92 -2.21
C ARG A 26 -2.44 11.73 -2.97
N THR A 27 -3.53 12.25 -2.40
CA THR A 27 -4.86 12.10 -3.01
C THR A 27 -5.54 13.44 -3.13
N ARG A 28 -6.45 13.51 -4.09
CA ARG A 28 -7.40 14.62 -4.22
C ARG A 28 -8.79 14.01 -4.20
N ALA A 29 -9.69 14.62 -3.42
CA ALA A 29 -11.05 14.15 -3.33
C ALA A 29 -11.99 15.32 -3.18
N PHE A 30 -13.21 15.15 -3.64
CA PHE A 30 -14.27 16.13 -3.43
C PHE A 30 -14.91 15.86 -2.07
N HIS A 31 -14.78 16.80 -1.15
CA HIS A 31 -15.38 16.71 0.16
C HIS A 31 -16.70 17.47 0.16
N HIS A 32 -17.78 16.75 0.32
CA HIS A 32 -19.12 17.30 0.37
C HIS A 32 -19.66 17.16 1.79
N PHE A 33 -19.89 18.30 2.44
CA PHE A 33 -20.48 18.31 3.78
C PHE A 33 -21.96 18.54 3.70
N THR A 34 -22.73 17.76 4.46
CA THR A 34 -24.16 18.00 4.61
C THR A 34 -24.38 19.20 5.54
N THR A 35 -25.58 19.73 5.54
CA THR A 35 -25.92 20.84 6.45
C THR A 35 -25.81 20.42 7.91
N GLY A 36 -25.91 19.12 8.22
CA GLY A 36 -25.71 18.57 9.56
C GLY A 36 -24.26 18.35 9.94
N GLY A 37 -23.31 18.59 9.02
CA GLY A 37 -21.90 18.43 9.27
C GLY A 37 -21.29 17.08 8.93
N GLU A 38 -22.06 16.19 8.34
CA GLU A 38 -21.52 14.89 7.91
C GLU A 38 -20.69 15.03 6.64
N LEU A 39 -19.55 14.36 6.60
CA LEU A 39 -18.66 14.37 5.45
C LEU A 39 -18.97 13.21 4.51
N ARG A 40 -19.09 13.53 3.24
CA ARG A 40 -19.10 12.54 2.16
C ARG A 40 -17.90 12.80 1.29
N VAL A 41 -17.09 11.78 1.09
CA VAL A 41 -15.92 11.85 0.21
C VAL A 41 -16.30 11.24 -1.14
N GLU A 42 -16.18 12.03 -2.20
CA GLU A 42 -16.55 11.63 -3.55
C GLU A 42 -15.38 11.90 -4.50
N ASP A 43 -15.38 11.20 -5.63
CA ASP A 43 -14.38 11.41 -6.69
C ASP A 43 -12.94 11.37 -6.20
N GLU A 44 -12.61 10.38 -5.37
CA GLU A 44 -11.26 10.24 -4.87
C GLU A 44 -10.30 9.81 -5.98
N GLU A 45 -9.20 10.54 -6.08
CA GLU A 45 -8.18 10.33 -7.09
C GLU A 45 -6.81 10.25 -6.44
N VAL A 46 -6.05 9.21 -6.76
CA VAL A 46 -4.67 9.07 -6.29
C VAL A 46 -3.76 9.80 -7.25
N LEU A 47 -3.10 10.84 -6.76
CA LEU A 47 -2.20 11.67 -7.57
C LEU A 47 -0.78 11.12 -7.59
N ALA A 48 -0.34 10.54 -6.49
CA ALA A 48 0.98 9.94 -6.38
C ALA A 48 0.99 8.92 -5.24
N GLU A 49 1.77 7.88 -5.40
CA GLU A 49 1.96 6.86 -4.37
C GLU A 49 3.37 6.32 -4.46
N ALA A 50 4.04 6.21 -3.31
CA ALA A 50 5.39 5.68 -3.23
C ALA A 50 5.51 4.77 -2.01
N VAL A 51 6.12 3.61 -2.20
CA VAL A 51 6.45 2.71 -1.11
C VAL A 51 7.79 3.13 -0.53
N GLU A 52 7.82 3.50 0.75
CA GLU A 52 9.04 3.94 1.42
C GLU A 52 9.83 2.77 1.99
N SER A 53 9.14 1.79 2.58
CA SER A 53 9.80 0.62 3.14
C SER A 53 8.85 -0.56 3.22
N VAL A 54 9.42 -1.76 3.17
CA VAL A 54 8.70 -3.02 3.36
C VAL A 54 9.52 -3.85 4.34
N THR A 55 8.86 -4.32 5.40
CA THR A 55 9.52 -5.08 6.46
C THR A 55 8.75 -6.37 6.71
N CYS A 56 9.46 -7.49 6.85
CA CYS A 56 8.82 -8.74 7.23
C CYS A 56 8.23 -8.61 8.63
N ARG A 57 7.00 -9.04 8.80
CA ARG A 57 6.29 -8.93 10.08
C ARG A 57 6.98 -9.71 11.21
N TRP A 58 7.62 -10.83 10.87
CA TRP A 58 8.27 -11.67 11.88
C TRP A 58 9.76 -11.42 12.04
N CYS A 59 10.49 -11.21 10.94
CA CYS A 59 11.92 -10.96 11.00
C CYS A 59 12.26 -9.53 11.39
N GLY A 60 11.33 -8.59 11.12
CA GLY A 60 11.59 -7.18 11.37
C GLY A 60 12.70 -6.63 10.48
N PRO A 61 13.46 -5.64 10.96
CA PRO A 61 14.50 -5.00 10.15
C PRO A 61 15.64 -5.94 9.72
N SER A 62 15.80 -7.08 10.37
CA SER A 62 16.85 -8.05 10.01
C SER A 62 16.44 -8.95 8.83
N GLY A 63 15.17 -8.95 8.46
CA GLY A 63 14.68 -9.74 7.34
C GLY A 63 15.08 -9.15 6.00
N VAL A 64 15.32 -10.03 5.04
CA VAL A 64 15.60 -9.61 3.66
C VAL A 64 14.34 -9.78 2.84
N VAL A 65 13.73 -8.65 2.46
CA VAL A 65 12.50 -8.65 1.69
C VAL A 65 12.81 -8.49 0.20
N GLU A 66 12.29 -9.41 -0.59
CA GLU A 66 12.40 -9.36 -2.03
C GLU A 66 11.06 -8.92 -2.63
N VAL A 67 11.12 -8.09 -3.66
CA VAL A 67 9.94 -7.67 -4.41
C VAL A 67 9.72 -8.67 -5.53
N LEU A 68 8.55 -9.30 -5.52
CA LEU A 68 8.15 -10.21 -6.58
C LEU A 68 7.41 -9.42 -7.65
N ALA A 69 7.74 -9.66 -8.90
CA ALA A 69 7.00 -9.04 -9.98
C ALA A 69 5.54 -9.47 -9.90
N ALA A 70 4.63 -8.52 -10.10
CA ALA A 70 3.22 -8.85 -10.19
C ALA A 70 3.04 -9.85 -11.33
N ALA A 71 2.24 -10.88 -11.08
CA ALA A 71 1.97 -11.88 -12.10
C ALA A 71 1.32 -11.19 -13.29
N SER A 72 1.96 -11.31 -14.45
CA SER A 72 1.37 -10.83 -15.67
C SER A 72 0.24 -11.74 -16.08
N PRO A 73 -0.87 -11.17 -16.52
CA PRO A 73 -1.91 -11.98 -17.12
C PRO A 73 -1.42 -12.65 -18.42
#